data_628df1fa46b369716e243ea59dc9224a
#
_entry.id   628df1fa46b369716e243ea59dc9224a
#
_cell.length_a   1.000
_cell.length_b   1.000
_cell.length_c   1.000
_cell.angle_alpha   90.00
_cell.angle_beta   90.00
_cell.angle_gamma   90.00
#
_symmetry.space_group_name_H-M   'P 1'
#
loop_
_entity.id
_entity.type
_entity.pdbx_description
1 polymer ?
#
loop_
_entity_poly.entity_id
_entity_poly.type
_entity_poly.pdbx_seq_one_letter_code
_entity_poly.pdbx_strand_id
1 'polypeptide(L)'
;LRLVGSEMCIRDRATGWQSNKLVNPRTDGIVLPILHLNGYKIANPTILSRISDEELHEFFHGMGYEPYEFVAGFDDEDHMSIHRRFAELWETIWDEICDIKAAAQTDNVHRPFYPMLIFRTPKGWTCPKYIDGKKTEGSWRAHQVPLASARDTEAHFEVLKNWLESYKPEELFDANGAVKDDVLAFMPKGELRIGANPNANGGVIRNDLKLPNLEDYEVKEVAEYGHGWGQLEATRTLGAYTRDIIRNNPRDFRIFGPDETASNRLQASYEVTNKQWDAGYISDEVDEHMHVSGQVVEQLSEHQMEGFLEAYLLTGRHGIWSSYESFVHVIDSMLNQHAKWLEATVREIPWRKPVSYTH
;
A
#
# COMPACT_ATOMS: atom_id res chain seq x y z
N LEU A 1 2.48 -5.80 -1.88
CA LEU A 1 1.30 -4.99 -1.52
C LEU A 1 1.56 -3.55 -1.93
N ARG A 2 0.89 -3.08 -2.97
CA ARG A 2 0.93 -1.67 -3.31
C ARG A 2 -0.09 -1.00 -2.39
N LEU A 3 0.35 -0.33 -1.35
CA LEU A 3 -0.51 0.58 -0.58
C LEU A 3 -0.88 1.75 -1.50
N VAL A 4 -1.99 1.62 -2.20
CA VAL A 4 -2.62 2.70 -2.94
C VAL A 4 -3.60 3.38 -1.98
N GLY A 5 -3.06 3.94 -0.93
CA GLY A 5 -3.80 4.85 -0.10
C GLY A 5 -3.43 6.28 -0.44
N SER A 6 -4.34 7.24 -0.20
CA SER A 6 -3.89 8.61 -0.29
C SER A 6 -2.75 8.80 0.69
N GLU A 7 -1.71 9.39 0.15
CA GLU A 7 -0.53 9.74 0.91
C GLU A 7 -0.87 10.50 2.21
N MET A 8 -1.98 11.22 2.25
CA MET A 8 -2.40 12.01 3.40
C MET A 8 -3.13 11.22 4.49
N CYS A 9 -3.83 10.14 4.15
CA CYS A 9 -4.66 9.43 5.13
C CYS A 9 -3.96 8.24 5.78
N ILE A 10 -3.08 7.53 5.07
CA ILE A 10 -2.37 6.34 5.57
C ILE A 10 -0.96 6.70 6.02
N ARG A 11 -0.21 7.41 5.20
CA ARG A 11 1.21 7.75 5.43
C ARG A 11 1.45 8.46 6.76
N ASP A 12 0.60 9.42 7.11
CA ASP A 12 0.81 10.30 8.26
C ASP A 12 0.22 9.73 9.57
N ARG A 13 -0.27 8.48 9.55
CA ARG A 13 -0.79 7.80 10.74
C ARG A 13 0.19 6.75 11.24
N ALA A 14 0.43 6.73 12.55
CA ALA A 14 1.28 5.74 13.19
C ALA A 14 0.83 4.29 12.90
N THR A 15 -0.48 4.07 12.77
CA THR A 15 -1.06 2.76 12.43
C THR A 15 -0.62 2.24 11.07
N GLY A 16 -0.33 3.12 10.10
CA GLY A 16 0.22 2.72 8.80
C GLY A 16 1.59 2.04 8.93
N TRP A 17 2.43 2.52 9.83
CA TRP A 17 3.75 1.93 10.10
C TRP A 17 3.69 0.63 10.89
N GLN A 18 2.55 0.30 11.49
CA GLN A 18 2.32 -0.97 12.19
C GLN A 18 1.84 -2.09 11.27
N SER A 19 1.66 -1.84 9.97
CA SER A 19 1.16 -2.83 9.01
C SER A 19 2.01 -4.11 8.95
N ASN A 20 3.30 -4.01 9.25
CA ASN A 20 4.21 -5.15 9.35
C ASN A 20 3.83 -6.16 10.44
N LYS A 21 2.96 -5.81 11.42
CA LYS A 21 2.45 -6.73 12.45
C LYS A 21 1.25 -7.56 11.98
N LEU A 22 0.70 -7.21 10.83
CA LEU A 22 -0.50 -7.82 10.24
C LEU A 22 -0.20 -8.53 8.91
N VAL A 23 1.08 -8.67 8.57
CA VAL A 23 1.56 -9.31 7.34
C VAL A 23 2.41 -10.52 7.71
N ASN A 24 2.06 -11.68 7.17
CA ASN A 24 2.83 -12.90 7.34
C ASN A 24 3.81 -13.06 6.16
N PRO A 25 5.13 -13.03 6.37
CA PRO A 25 6.11 -13.11 5.29
C PRO A 25 6.07 -14.45 4.53
N ARG A 26 5.49 -15.50 5.13
CA ARG A 26 5.33 -16.82 4.51
C ARG A 26 4.21 -16.84 3.46
N THR A 27 3.08 -16.18 3.74
CA THR A 27 1.85 -16.28 2.92
C THR A 27 1.50 -15.01 2.19
N ASP A 28 1.84 -13.84 2.77
CA ASP A 28 1.42 -12.54 2.25
C ASP A 28 2.54 -11.80 1.52
N GLY A 29 3.80 -12.13 1.81
CA GLY A 29 4.97 -11.47 1.27
C GLY A 29 5.56 -10.43 2.22
N ILE A 30 6.47 -9.61 1.70
CA ILE A 30 7.20 -8.59 2.45
C ILE A 30 6.88 -7.23 1.86
N VAL A 31 6.66 -6.25 2.73
CA VAL A 31 6.51 -4.84 2.37
C VAL A 31 7.83 -4.12 2.65
N LEU A 32 8.41 -3.50 1.63
CA LEU A 32 9.55 -2.60 1.74
C LEU A 32 9.04 -1.15 1.67
N PRO A 33 8.91 -0.43 2.79
CA PRO A 33 8.60 0.99 2.76
C PRO A 33 9.80 1.80 2.23
N ILE A 34 9.51 2.78 1.39
CA ILE A 34 10.50 3.77 0.94
C ILE A 34 10.00 5.13 1.37
N LEU A 35 10.64 5.73 2.37
CA LEU A 35 10.39 7.10 2.78
C LEU A 35 11.25 8.05 1.94
N HIS A 36 10.66 8.65 0.90
CA HIS A 36 11.34 9.70 0.14
C HIS A 36 11.33 11.02 0.93
N LEU A 37 12.39 11.26 1.66
CA LEU A 37 12.55 12.39 2.56
C LEU A 37 13.22 13.57 1.84
N ASN A 38 12.46 14.31 1.06
CA ASN A 38 12.95 15.47 0.28
C ASN A 38 12.93 16.80 1.04
N GLY A 39 12.53 16.80 2.30
CA GLY A 39 12.58 17.95 3.21
C GLY A 39 11.35 18.82 3.27
N TYR A 40 10.46 18.81 2.27
CA TYR A 40 9.37 19.79 2.17
C TYR A 40 8.04 19.19 1.73
N LYS A 41 6.96 19.74 2.30
CA LYS A 41 5.58 19.66 1.79
C LYS A 41 5.38 20.66 0.63
N ILE A 42 4.13 21.07 0.43
CA ILE A 42 3.73 22.06 -0.59
C ILE A 42 4.39 23.42 -0.37
N ALA A 43 4.43 23.92 0.88
CA ALA A 43 4.90 25.26 1.21
C ALA A 43 5.81 25.32 2.45
N ASN A 44 5.99 24.21 3.16
CA ASN A 44 6.67 24.15 4.44
C ASN A 44 7.51 22.88 4.58
N PRO A 45 8.51 22.82 5.48
CA PRO A 45 9.24 21.60 5.79
C PRO A 45 8.32 20.52 6.39
N THR A 46 8.72 19.26 6.24
CA THR A 46 8.09 18.13 6.95
C THR A 46 8.72 17.96 8.32
N ILE A 47 7.97 17.40 9.28
CA ILE A 47 8.48 17.13 10.63
C ILE A 47 9.64 16.15 10.56
N LEU A 48 9.46 15.02 9.86
CA LEU A 48 10.49 13.96 9.74
C LEU A 48 11.80 14.45 9.12
N SER A 49 11.81 15.58 8.40
CA SER A 49 13.04 16.16 7.85
C SER A 49 13.73 17.15 8.80
N ARG A 50 13.19 17.37 9.99
CA ARG A 50 13.68 18.34 10.98
C ARG A 50 14.05 17.74 12.32
N ILE A 51 13.70 16.48 12.55
CA ILE A 51 14.23 15.69 13.67
C ILE A 51 15.63 15.20 13.33
N SER A 52 16.40 14.76 14.34
CA SER A 52 17.73 14.21 14.12
C SER A 52 17.67 12.86 13.40
N ASP A 53 18.79 12.43 12.82
CA ASP A 53 18.87 11.13 12.16
C ASP A 53 18.71 10.00 13.18
N GLU A 54 19.28 10.15 14.37
CA GLU A 54 19.09 9.19 15.47
C GLU A 54 17.61 9.04 15.83
N GLU A 55 16.90 10.16 16.04
CA GLU A 55 15.47 10.15 16.38
C GLU A 55 14.64 9.49 15.27
N LEU A 56 14.98 9.75 14.01
CA LEU A 56 14.31 9.16 12.86
C LEU A 56 14.51 7.65 12.79
N HIS A 57 15.75 7.19 13.00
CA HIS A 57 16.09 5.76 13.02
C HIS A 57 15.41 5.05 14.19
N GLU A 58 15.47 5.61 15.40
CA GLU A 58 14.81 5.06 16.58
C GLU A 58 13.29 4.96 16.39
N PHE A 59 12.67 5.97 15.76
CA PHE A 59 11.26 5.98 15.46
C PHE A 59 10.86 4.77 14.59
N PHE A 60 11.55 4.53 13.48
CA PHE A 60 11.22 3.41 12.59
C PHE A 60 11.65 2.05 13.14
N HIS A 61 12.76 2.00 13.85
CA HIS A 61 13.19 0.79 14.53
C HIS A 61 12.16 0.37 15.61
N GLY A 62 11.64 1.31 16.39
CA GLY A 62 10.55 1.07 17.34
C GLY A 62 9.25 0.58 16.68
N MET A 63 9.02 0.93 15.41
CA MET A 63 7.89 0.42 14.61
C MET A 63 8.17 -0.98 14.03
N GLY A 64 9.36 -1.54 14.20
CA GLY A 64 9.75 -2.87 13.73
C GLY A 64 10.30 -2.89 12.31
N TYR A 65 10.99 -1.84 11.92
CA TYR A 65 11.74 -1.75 10.68
C TYR A 65 13.24 -1.67 10.95
N GLU A 66 14.04 -2.16 10.01
CA GLU A 66 15.47 -1.88 9.93
C GLU A 66 15.69 -0.77 8.89
N PRO A 67 15.93 0.50 9.33
CA PRO A 67 16.05 1.62 8.42
C PRO A 67 17.43 1.68 7.77
N TYR A 68 17.46 1.60 6.44
CA TYR A 68 18.62 1.90 5.60
C TYR A 68 18.51 3.32 5.09
N GLU A 69 19.60 4.07 5.11
CA GLU A 69 19.61 5.43 4.61
C GLU A 69 20.40 5.56 3.31
N PHE A 70 19.83 6.29 2.35
CA PHE A 70 20.50 6.69 1.12
C PHE A 70 20.34 8.19 0.90
N VAL A 71 21.48 8.88 0.77
CA VAL A 71 21.54 10.33 0.57
C VAL A 71 22.19 10.62 -0.77
N ALA A 72 21.55 11.48 -1.59
CA ALA A 72 22.05 11.87 -2.89
C ALA A 72 21.59 13.28 -3.29
N GLY A 73 22.35 13.94 -4.14
CA GLY A 73 21.99 15.21 -4.79
C GLY A 73 22.19 16.46 -3.92
N PHE A 74 22.84 16.36 -2.77
CA PHE A 74 23.16 17.53 -1.92
C PHE A 74 24.56 18.10 -2.18
N ASP A 75 25.38 17.37 -2.89
CA ASP A 75 26.74 17.71 -3.30
C ASP A 75 26.90 17.53 -4.82
N ASP A 76 28.11 17.71 -5.31
CA ASP A 76 28.45 17.58 -6.74
C ASP A 76 28.98 16.15 -7.05
N GLU A 77 28.50 15.13 -6.34
CA GLU A 77 28.85 13.73 -6.61
C GLU A 77 28.43 13.32 -8.03
N ASP A 78 29.28 12.58 -8.71
CA ASP A 78 29.01 12.04 -10.03
C ASP A 78 27.81 11.09 -10.02
N HIS A 79 26.89 11.27 -10.98
CA HIS A 79 25.67 10.49 -11.09
C HIS A 79 25.92 8.97 -11.15
N MET A 80 26.98 8.54 -11.84
CA MET A 80 27.32 7.12 -11.94
C MET A 80 27.81 6.56 -10.59
N SER A 81 28.48 7.37 -9.76
CA SER A 81 28.82 7.01 -8.40
C SER A 81 27.57 6.84 -7.54
N ILE A 82 26.62 7.78 -7.62
CA ILE A 82 25.32 7.70 -6.93
C ILE A 82 24.61 6.41 -7.31
N HIS A 83 24.52 6.09 -8.59
CA HIS A 83 23.86 4.86 -9.07
C HIS A 83 24.52 3.59 -8.55
N ARG A 84 25.85 3.54 -8.50
CA ARG A 84 26.57 2.37 -7.94
C ARG A 84 26.25 2.18 -6.45
N ARG A 85 26.39 3.23 -5.65
CA ARG A 85 26.08 3.18 -4.21
C ARG A 85 24.62 2.75 -3.97
N PHE A 86 23.70 3.24 -4.81
CA PHE A 86 22.30 2.85 -4.70
C PHE A 86 22.08 1.39 -5.06
N ALA A 87 22.74 0.88 -6.10
CA ALA A 87 22.67 -0.52 -6.48
C ALA A 87 23.24 -1.43 -5.37
N GLU A 88 24.39 -1.09 -4.78
CA GLU A 88 24.99 -1.84 -3.68
C GLU A 88 24.08 -1.88 -2.45
N LEU A 89 23.45 -0.76 -2.10
CA LEU A 89 22.49 -0.71 -1.01
C LEU A 89 21.25 -1.55 -1.32
N TRP A 90 20.79 -1.50 -2.58
CA TRP A 90 19.62 -2.27 -3.01
C TRP A 90 19.87 -3.77 -2.95
N GLU A 91 21.06 -4.23 -3.33
CA GLU A 91 21.48 -5.63 -3.18
C GLU A 91 21.45 -6.06 -1.70
N THR A 92 21.99 -5.23 -0.79
CA THR A 92 21.94 -5.49 0.66
C THR A 92 20.51 -5.65 1.17
N ILE A 93 19.63 -4.72 0.81
CA ILE A 93 18.19 -4.77 1.20
C ILE A 93 17.52 -6.02 0.60
N TRP A 94 17.86 -6.36 -0.63
CA TRP A 94 17.30 -7.54 -1.31
C TRP A 94 17.72 -8.84 -0.65
N ASP A 95 18.96 -8.95 -0.28
CA ASP A 95 19.50 -10.14 0.43
C ASP A 95 18.78 -10.32 1.77
N GLU A 96 18.58 -9.24 2.53
CA GLU A 96 17.80 -9.30 3.78
C GLU A 96 16.35 -9.74 3.55
N ILE A 97 15.69 -9.22 2.51
CA ILE A 97 14.34 -9.67 2.12
C ILE A 97 14.33 -11.18 1.81
N CYS A 98 15.36 -11.66 1.10
CA CYS A 98 15.49 -13.07 0.79
C CYS A 98 15.69 -13.93 2.04
N ASP A 99 16.50 -13.46 2.98
CA ASP A 99 16.74 -14.14 4.25
C ASP A 99 15.48 -14.21 5.10
N ILE A 100 14.72 -13.12 5.22
CA ILE A 100 13.42 -13.11 5.91
C ILE A 100 12.45 -14.11 5.26
N LYS A 101 12.40 -14.14 3.94
CA LYS A 101 11.53 -15.09 3.21
C LYS A 101 11.97 -16.53 3.40
N ALA A 102 13.26 -16.81 3.37
CA ALA A 102 13.80 -18.14 3.62
C ALA A 102 13.52 -18.59 5.06
N ALA A 103 13.76 -17.74 6.02
CA ALA A 103 13.50 -17.99 7.43
C ALA A 103 12.00 -18.22 7.70
N ALA A 104 11.11 -17.50 7.02
CA ALA A 104 9.66 -17.65 7.15
C ALA A 104 9.13 -19.00 6.65
N GLN A 105 9.90 -19.75 5.86
CA GLN A 105 9.55 -21.13 5.48
C GLN A 105 9.81 -22.14 6.60
N THR A 106 10.61 -21.77 7.59
CA THR A 106 10.79 -22.53 8.83
C THR A 106 9.76 -22.05 9.84
N ASP A 107 9.20 -22.90 10.68
CA ASP A 107 8.10 -22.54 11.60
C ASP A 107 8.53 -21.62 12.77
N ASN A 108 9.73 -21.05 12.72
CA ASN A 108 10.34 -20.33 13.83
C ASN A 108 10.49 -18.82 13.66
N VAL A 109 9.98 -18.22 12.59
CA VAL A 109 10.13 -16.78 12.37
C VAL A 109 8.83 -16.05 12.69
N HIS A 110 8.88 -15.32 13.78
CA HIS A 110 7.84 -14.40 14.20
C HIS A 110 8.41 -12.99 14.27
N ARG A 111 7.64 -12.03 13.76
CA ARG A 111 7.95 -10.60 13.87
C ARG A 111 9.37 -10.23 13.41
N PRO A 112 9.74 -10.48 12.16
CA PRO A 112 11.00 -10.00 11.64
C PRO A 112 11.00 -8.47 11.63
N PHE A 113 12.19 -7.85 11.79
CA PHE A 113 12.38 -6.47 11.40
C PHE A 113 12.42 -6.42 9.88
N TYR A 114 11.53 -5.64 9.27
CA TYR A 114 11.49 -5.51 7.83
C TYR A 114 12.42 -4.38 7.39
N PRO A 115 13.23 -4.56 6.33
CA PRO A 115 14.03 -3.47 5.80
C PRO A 115 13.13 -2.31 5.36
N MET A 116 13.63 -1.10 5.54
CA MET A 116 13.00 0.15 5.14
C MET A 116 14.05 1.09 4.57
N LEU A 117 13.75 1.77 3.47
CA LEU A 117 14.66 2.74 2.88
C LEU A 117 14.24 4.17 3.23
N ILE A 118 15.12 4.92 3.89
CA ILE A 118 15.05 6.37 4.02
C ILE A 118 15.83 6.98 2.86
N PHE A 119 15.12 7.46 1.85
CA PHE A 119 15.69 7.98 0.62
C PHE A 119 15.69 9.52 0.64
N ARG A 120 16.87 10.12 0.89
CA ARG A 120 17.03 11.58 0.98
C ARG A 120 17.57 12.16 -0.31
N THR A 121 16.80 13.08 -0.89
CA THR A 121 17.22 13.90 -2.02
C THR A 121 16.72 15.34 -1.84
N PRO A 122 17.33 16.34 -2.48
CA PRO A 122 16.73 17.67 -2.52
C PRO A 122 15.35 17.62 -3.19
N LYS A 123 14.38 18.36 -2.66
CA LYS A 123 13.11 18.51 -3.36
C LYS A 123 13.32 19.18 -4.71
N GLY A 124 12.80 18.58 -5.78
CA GLY A 124 13.03 19.05 -7.14
C GLY A 124 14.46 18.80 -7.63
N TRP A 125 15.12 17.77 -7.11
CA TRP A 125 16.46 17.40 -7.56
C TRP A 125 16.55 17.35 -9.08
N THR A 126 17.61 17.93 -9.62
CA THR A 126 17.88 18.19 -11.04
C THR A 126 17.11 19.36 -11.69
N CYS A 127 16.18 20.01 -10.99
CA CYS A 127 15.61 21.26 -11.50
C CYS A 127 16.61 22.42 -11.35
N PRO A 128 16.36 23.58 -12.00
CA PRO A 128 17.19 24.76 -11.83
C PRO A 128 17.38 25.14 -10.36
N LYS A 129 18.63 25.32 -9.92
CA LYS A 129 18.95 25.65 -8.52
C LYS A 129 18.30 26.97 -8.09
N TYR A 130 18.22 27.94 -9.00
CA TYR A 130 17.61 29.25 -8.77
C TYR A 130 16.76 29.68 -9.98
N ILE A 131 15.61 30.29 -9.71
CA ILE A 131 14.74 30.92 -10.68
C ILE A 131 14.38 32.31 -10.14
N ASP A 132 14.54 33.36 -10.90
CA ASP A 132 14.34 34.78 -10.50
C ASP A 132 15.09 35.14 -9.20
N GLY A 133 16.31 34.63 -9.04
CA GLY A 133 17.12 34.82 -7.85
C GLY A 133 16.66 34.10 -6.58
N LYS A 134 15.61 33.28 -6.68
CA LYS A 134 15.08 32.51 -5.54
C LYS A 134 15.49 31.04 -5.63
N LYS A 135 15.96 30.50 -4.51
CA LYS A 135 16.32 29.07 -4.42
C LYS A 135 15.10 28.20 -4.74
N THR A 136 15.21 27.32 -5.74
CA THR A 136 14.16 26.40 -6.20
C THR A 136 14.48 24.97 -5.79
N GLU A 137 15.57 24.40 -6.31
CA GLU A 137 16.01 23.06 -5.89
C GLU A 137 16.29 23.03 -4.38
N GLY A 138 15.87 21.96 -3.72
CA GLY A 138 16.02 21.79 -2.27
C GLY A 138 15.19 22.78 -1.45
N SER A 139 14.08 23.27 -2.02
CA SER A 139 13.13 24.12 -1.31
C SER A 139 11.69 23.78 -1.66
N TRP A 140 10.74 24.29 -0.86
CA TRP A 140 9.32 24.13 -1.13
C TRP A 140 8.88 24.73 -2.48
N ARG A 141 9.65 25.68 -3.05
CA ARG A 141 9.35 26.33 -4.34
C ARG A 141 9.39 25.33 -5.50
N ALA A 142 10.14 24.24 -5.39
CA ALA A 142 10.14 23.18 -6.40
C ALA A 142 8.80 22.42 -6.48
N HIS A 143 7.93 22.52 -5.48
CA HIS A 143 6.56 21.98 -5.54
C HIS A 143 5.61 22.90 -6.32
N GLN A 144 5.80 24.20 -6.19
CA GLN A 144 5.06 25.21 -6.97
C GLN A 144 5.46 25.07 -8.45
N VAL A 145 4.74 25.69 -9.37
CA VAL A 145 5.10 25.70 -10.79
C VAL A 145 6.12 26.82 -11.01
N PRO A 146 7.43 26.59 -10.85
CA PRO A 146 8.42 27.66 -10.76
C PRO A 146 8.63 28.41 -12.08
N LEU A 147 8.26 27.80 -13.21
CA LEU A 147 8.33 28.38 -14.56
C LEU A 147 6.94 28.52 -15.19
N ALA A 148 5.92 28.85 -14.38
CA ALA A 148 4.53 28.97 -14.83
C ALA A 148 4.36 29.97 -16.00
N SER A 149 5.20 31.02 -16.07
CA SER A 149 5.17 32.00 -17.12
C SER A 149 6.09 31.69 -18.32
N ALA A 150 6.55 30.46 -18.49
CA ALA A 150 7.41 30.06 -19.61
C ALA A 150 6.72 30.26 -20.99
N ARG A 151 5.38 30.29 -21.02
CA ARG A 151 4.64 30.60 -22.26
C ARG A 151 4.66 32.07 -22.63
N ASP A 152 4.82 32.95 -21.65
CA ASP A 152 4.64 34.41 -21.80
C ASP A 152 5.94 35.16 -21.65
N THR A 153 7.00 34.52 -21.16
CA THR A 153 8.29 35.16 -20.84
C THR A 153 9.44 34.35 -21.44
N GLU A 154 10.15 34.98 -22.40
CA GLU A 154 11.31 34.41 -23.07
C GLU A 154 12.35 33.85 -22.07
N ALA A 155 12.66 34.64 -21.03
CA ALA A 155 13.64 34.24 -20.01
C ALA A 155 13.25 32.92 -19.33
N HIS A 156 11.98 32.72 -18.97
CA HIS A 156 11.51 31.45 -18.34
C HIS A 156 11.46 30.32 -19.36
N PHE A 157 11.14 30.60 -20.62
CA PHE A 157 11.18 29.61 -21.69
C PHE A 157 12.59 29.07 -21.89
N GLU A 158 13.60 29.96 -21.97
CA GLU A 158 15.00 29.54 -22.13
C GLU A 158 15.49 28.72 -20.91
N VAL A 159 15.10 29.08 -19.69
CA VAL A 159 15.43 28.29 -18.49
C VAL A 159 14.81 26.90 -18.58
N LEU A 160 13.53 26.80 -18.97
CA LEU A 160 12.83 25.52 -19.12
C LEU A 160 13.48 24.66 -20.22
N LYS A 161 13.79 25.28 -21.37
CA LYS A 161 14.44 24.60 -22.49
C LYS A 161 15.79 24.02 -22.08
N ASN A 162 16.65 24.85 -21.48
CA ASN A 162 17.97 24.40 -21.01
C ASN A 162 17.89 23.31 -19.97
N TRP A 163 16.89 23.37 -19.08
CA TRP A 163 16.65 22.30 -18.11
C TRP A 163 16.28 20.99 -18.78
N LEU A 164 15.32 21.00 -19.72
CA LEU A 164 14.91 19.79 -20.44
C LEU A 164 16.04 19.24 -21.33
N GLU A 165 16.79 20.11 -22.00
CA GLU A 165 17.94 19.71 -22.82
C GLU A 165 19.09 19.12 -21.96
N SER A 166 19.20 19.48 -20.68
CA SER A 166 20.21 18.92 -19.79
C SER A 166 20.04 17.42 -19.55
N TYR A 167 18.86 16.86 -19.78
CA TYR A 167 18.60 15.42 -19.72
C TYR A 167 19.00 14.67 -21.01
N LYS A 168 19.48 15.38 -22.03
CA LYS A 168 19.94 14.82 -23.31
C LYS A 168 18.95 13.83 -23.92
N PRO A 169 17.71 14.27 -24.20
CA PRO A 169 16.67 13.39 -24.74
C PRO A 169 17.07 12.69 -26.04
N GLU A 170 17.99 13.27 -26.80
CA GLU A 170 18.55 12.69 -28.01
C GLU A 170 19.38 11.41 -27.75
N GLU A 171 19.84 11.17 -26.53
CA GLU A 171 20.48 9.91 -26.15
C GLU A 171 19.45 8.79 -25.94
N LEU A 172 18.21 9.12 -25.62
CA LEU A 172 17.13 8.18 -25.27
C LEU A 172 16.15 7.93 -26.41
N PHE A 173 15.93 8.94 -27.25
CA PHE A 173 14.92 8.92 -28.32
C PHE A 173 15.56 9.14 -29.69
N ASP A 174 14.95 8.56 -30.72
CA ASP A 174 15.30 8.82 -32.13
C ASP A 174 14.67 10.13 -32.65
N ALA A 175 14.97 10.46 -33.92
CA ALA A 175 14.45 11.66 -34.55
C ALA A 175 12.91 11.70 -34.72
N ASN A 176 12.24 10.56 -34.59
CA ASN A 176 10.77 10.45 -34.63
C ASN A 176 10.14 10.43 -33.24
N GLY A 177 10.96 10.55 -32.17
CA GLY A 177 10.50 10.49 -30.77
C GLY A 177 10.26 9.07 -30.26
N ALA A 178 10.64 8.03 -31.00
CA ALA A 178 10.59 6.65 -30.52
C ALA A 178 11.78 6.35 -29.60
N VAL A 179 11.55 5.55 -28.57
CA VAL A 179 12.62 5.10 -27.66
C VAL A 179 13.60 4.23 -28.42
N LYS A 180 14.90 4.48 -28.30
CA LYS A 180 15.94 3.71 -28.97
C LYS A 180 16.00 2.25 -28.52
N ASP A 181 16.40 1.36 -29.41
CA ASP A 181 16.43 -0.09 -29.18
C ASP A 181 17.35 -0.52 -28.02
N ASP A 182 18.46 0.17 -27.82
CA ASP A 182 19.40 -0.07 -26.74
C ASP A 182 18.78 0.27 -25.37
N VAL A 183 17.98 1.34 -25.29
CA VAL A 183 17.20 1.68 -24.09
C VAL A 183 16.09 0.66 -23.85
N LEU A 184 15.38 0.23 -24.92
CA LEU A 184 14.36 -0.81 -24.82
C LEU A 184 14.91 -2.17 -24.38
N ALA A 185 16.19 -2.45 -24.65
CA ALA A 185 16.85 -3.70 -24.25
C ALA A 185 16.88 -3.93 -22.74
N PHE A 186 16.90 -2.83 -21.94
CA PHE A 186 16.84 -2.89 -20.47
C PHE A 186 15.44 -3.11 -19.92
N MET A 187 14.40 -3.00 -20.75
CA MET A 187 13.02 -3.20 -20.25
C MET A 187 12.80 -4.66 -19.84
N PRO A 188 12.26 -4.89 -18.64
CA PRO A 188 11.92 -6.23 -18.19
C PRO A 188 10.88 -6.85 -19.13
N LYS A 189 10.98 -8.16 -19.33
CA LYS A 189 10.10 -8.93 -20.22
C LYS A 189 9.27 -9.94 -19.44
N GLY A 190 8.11 -10.31 -19.99
CA GLY A 190 7.23 -11.31 -19.39
C GLY A 190 6.79 -10.91 -17.98
N GLU A 191 6.83 -11.85 -17.07
CA GLU A 191 6.39 -11.68 -15.67
C GLU A 191 7.27 -10.75 -14.82
N LEU A 192 8.46 -10.39 -15.32
CA LEU A 192 9.28 -9.37 -14.66
C LEU A 192 8.69 -7.96 -14.78
N ARG A 193 7.76 -7.73 -15.69
CA ARG A 193 7.05 -6.46 -15.78
C ARG A 193 5.97 -6.41 -14.68
N ILE A 194 5.88 -5.30 -13.98
CA ILE A 194 4.90 -5.09 -12.89
C ILE A 194 3.48 -5.44 -13.36
N GLY A 195 3.06 -4.95 -14.52
CA GLY A 195 1.72 -5.19 -15.05
C GLY A 195 1.46 -6.61 -15.58
N ALA A 196 2.50 -7.44 -15.72
CA ALA A 196 2.39 -8.82 -16.17
C ALA A 196 2.72 -9.85 -15.07
N ASN A 197 3.18 -9.37 -13.91
CA ASN A 197 3.47 -10.24 -12.78
C ASN A 197 2.16 -10.78 -12.18
N PRO A 198 2.01 -12.10 -12.02
CA PRO A 198 0.80 -12.70 -11.48
C PRO A 198 0.45 -12.18 -10.07
N ASN A 199 1.45 -11.87 -9.24
CA ASN A 199 1.24 -11.37 -7.88
C ASN A 199 0.93 -9.86 -7.82
N ALA A 200 1.23 -9.12 -8.89
CA ALA A 200 0.99 -7.67 -8.95
C ALA A 200 -0.32 -7.32 -9.67
N ASN A 201 -1.10 -8.31 -10.07
CA ASN A 201 -2.39 -8.16 -10.69
C ASN A 201 -2.39 -7.36 -12.01
N GLY A 202 -1.89 -7.93 -13.05
CA GLY A 202 -2.12 -7.46 -14.42
C GLY A 202 -3.50 -7.82 -14.99
N GLY A 203 -4.53 -8.02 -14.15
CA GLY A 203 -5.83 -8.54 -14.56
C GLY A 203 -5.87 -10.04 -14.82
N VAL A 204 -4.77 -10.73 -14.55
CA VAL A 204 -4.61 -12.19 -14.81
C VAL A 204 -5.07 -13.01 -13.61
N ILE A 205 -5.03 -12.45 -12.40
CA ILE A 205 -5.43 -13.16 -11.18
C ILE A 205 -6.78 -12.63 -10.72
N ARG A 206 -7.82 -13.26 -11.20
CA ARG A 206 -9.13 -13.20 -10.56
C ARG A 206 -9.54 -14.62 -10.20
N ASN A 207 -9.55 -14.93 -8.93
CA ASN A 207 -10.10 -16.18 -8.45
C ASN A 207 -11.58 -15.97 -8.16
N ASP A 208 -12.45 -16.68 -8.87
CA ASP A 208 -13.86 -16.64 -8.56
C ASP A 208 -14.11 -17.37 -7.22
N LEU A 209 -14.92 -16.75 -6.36
CA LEU A 209 -15.25 -17.35 -5.07
C LEU A 209 -16.17 -18.57 -5.25
N LYS A 210 -15.87 -19.60 -4.48
CA LYS A 210 -16.76 -20.75 -4.27
C LYS A 210 -17.78 -20.36 -3.20
N LEU A 211 -18.90 -19.80 -3.62
CA LEU A 211 -19.94 -19.33 -2.72
C LEU A 211 -20.77 -20.51 -2.20
N PRO A 212 -21.16 -20.50 -0.91
CA PRO A 212 -22.20 -21.40 -0.39
C PRO A 212 -23.56 -21.12 -1.06
N ASN A 213 -24.46 -22.10 -1.01
CA ASN A 213 -25.83 -21.90 -1.48
C ASN A 213 -26.58 -20.96 -0.50
N LEU A 214 -27.12 -19.86 -0.99
CA LEU A 214 -27.85 -18.90 -0.16
C LEU A 214 -29.10 -19.50 0.50
N GLU A 215 -29.74 -20.46 -0.13
CA GLU A 215 -30.96 -21.11 0.41
C GLU A 215 -30.67 -21.86 1.74
N ASP A 216 -29.42 -22.28 1.97
CA ASP A 216 -29.02 -22.95 3.21
C ASP A 216 -29.03 -22.00 4.43
N TYR A 217 -29.06 -20.69 4.17
CA TYR A 217 -29.07 -19.62 5.19
C TYR A 217 -30.45 -18.94 5.30
N GLU A 218 -31.44 -19.46 4.60
CA GLU A 218 -32.79 -18.95 4.70
C GLU A 218 -33.33 -19.10 6.12
N VAL A 219 -33.80 -18.01 6.65
CA VAL A 219 -34.47 -18.02 7.95
C VAL A 219 -35.92 -18.45 7.77
N LYS A 220 -36.21 -19.68 8.18
CA LYS A 220 -37.58 -20.19 8.13
C LYS A 220 -38.42 -19.51 9.19
N GLU A 221 -39.52 -18.87 8.74
CA GLU A 221 -40.55 -18.40 9.66
C GLU A 221 -41.06 -19.60 10.47
N VAL A 222 -41.15 -19.43 11.78
CA VAL A 222 -41.84 -20.42 12.61
C VAL A 222 -43.32 -20.17 12.45
N ALA A 223 -43.95 -20.94 11.56
CA ALA A 223 -45.35 -20.78 11.18
C ALA A 223 -46.31 -20.84 12.40
N GLU A 224 -45.85 -21.41 13.51
CA GLU A 224 -46.63 -21.56 14.76
C GLU A 224 -46.86 -20.23 15.48
N TYR A 225 -46.06 -19.20 15.24
CA TYR A 225 -46.16 -17.91 15.94
C TYR A 225 -46.66 -16.74 15.10
N GLY A 226 -46.90 -16.95 13.81
CA GLY A 226 -47.34 -15.90 12.89
C GLY A 226 -46.27 -14.92 12.45
N HIS A 227 -46.58 -14.02 11.53
CA HIS A 227 -45.64 -13.03 11.00
C HIS A 227 -45.15 -12.05 12.07
N GLY A 228 -43.84 -11.79 12.09
CA GLY A 228 -43.24 -10.81 12.96
C GLY A 228 -42.78 -11.30 14.36
N TRP A 229 -42.89 -12.59 14.64
CA TRP A 229 -42.50 -13.15 15.93
C TRP A 229 -41.04 -13.61 16.02
N GLY A 230 -40.27 -13.60 14.96
CA GLY A 230 -38.85 -13.93 14.96
C GLY A 230 -38.00 -12.64 15.07
N GLN A 231 -37.23 -12.50 16.15
CA GLN A 231 -36.15 -11.52 16.20
C GLN A 231 -34.89 -12.17 15.64
N LEU A 232 -34.40 -11.67 14.52
CA LEU A 232 -33.23 -12.15 13.85
C LEU A 232 -32.25 -11.00 13.59
N GLU A 233 -30.99 -11.28 13.84
CA GLU A 233 -29.91 -10.39 13.50
C GLU A 233 -29.40 -10.78 12.10
N ALA A 234 -29.72 -9.98 11.07
CA ALA A 234 -29.29 -10.24 9.70
C ALA A 234 -27.78 -10.44 9.56
N THR A 235 -27.00 -9.67 10.32
CA THR A 235 -25.53 -9.78 10.35
C THR A 235 -25.02 -11.09 10.96
N ARG A 236 -25.80 -11.77 11.84
CA ARG A 236 -25.45 -13.10 12.34
C ARG A 236 -25.57 -14.16 11.24
N THR A 237 -26.59 -14.07 10.42
CA THR A 237 -26.74 -14.92 9.23
C THR A 237 -25.64 -14.64 8.21
N LEU A 238 -25.31 -13.36 7.98
CA LEU A 238 -24.16 -12.97 7.17
C LEU A 238 -22.85 -13.53 7.72
N GLY A 239 -22.67 -13.54 9.05
CA GLY A 239 -21.50 -14.13 9.71
C GLY A 239 -21.34 -15.62 9.43
N ALA A 240 -22.43 -16.40 9.49
CA ALA A 240 -22.43 -17.82 9.13
C ALA A 240 -22.12 -18.04 7.64
N TYR A 241 -22.70 -17.23 6.76
CA TYR A 241 -22.41 -17.25 5.34
C TYR A 241 -20.95 -16.93 5.04
N THR A 242 -20.42 -15.87 5.66
CA THR A 242 -19.01 -15.44 5.54
C THR A 242 -18.04 -16.52 6.03
N ARG A 243 -18.37 -17.20 7.16
CA ARG A 243 -17.60 -18.36 7.64
C ARG A 243 -17.43 -19.41 6.54
N ASP A 244 -18.51 -19.73 5.86
CA ASP A 244 -18.49 -20.79 4.85
C ASP A 244 -17.84 -20.33 3.55
N ILE A 245 -17.90 -19.02 3.21
CA ILE A 245 -17.07 -18.44 2.16
C ILE A 245 -15.58 -18.61 2.50
N ILE A 246 -15.17 -18.28 3.71
CA ILE A 246 -13.77 -18.43 4.17
C ILE A 246 -13.34 -19.90 4.08
N ARG A 247 -14.15 -20.82 4.56
CA ARG A 247 -13.88 -22.27 4.51
C ARG A 247 -13.64 -22.77 3.09
N ASN A 248 -14.42 -22.27 2.14
CA ASN A 248 -14.33 -22.67 0.72
C ASN A 248 -13.21 -21.95 -0.04
N ASN A 249 -12.73 -20.79 0.47
CA ASN A 249 -11.75 -19.93 -0.19
C ASN A 249 -10.63 -19.48 0.78
N PRO A 250 -9.84 -20.42 1.32
CA PRO A 250 -8.92 -20.16 2.44
C PRO A 250 -7.74 -19.23 2.07
N ARG A 251 -7.55 -18.88 0.81
CA ARG A 251 -6.47 -17.99 0.32
C ARG A 251 -6.96 -16.73 -0.36
N ASP A 252 -8.26 -16.65 -0.65
CA ASP A 252 -8.80 -15.65 -1.56
C ASP A 252 -9.84 -14.74 -0.92
N PHE A 253 -10.15 -14.92 0.37
CA PHE A 253 -11.14 -14.13 1.08
C PHE A 253 -10.65 -13.73 2.48
N ARG A 254 -10.81 -12.46 2.83
CA ARG A 254 -10.47 -11.92 4.17
C ARG A 254 -11.54 -10.97 4.69
N ILE A 255 -11.61 -10.86 6.02
CA ILE A 255 -12.38 -9.82 6.73
C ILE A 255 -11.38 -8.77 7.20
N PHE A 256 -11.75 -7.50 7.06
CA PHE A 256 -10.99 -6.36 7.55
C PHE A 256 -11.90 -5.49 8.42
N GLY A 257 -11.37 -4.98 9.53
CA GLY A 257 -12.14 -4.11 10.41
C GLY A 257 -11.33 -3.53 11.57
N PRO A 258 -11.88 -2.52 12.26
CA PRO A 258 -11.20 -1.87 13.39
C PRO A 258 -11.54 -2.56 14.73
N ASP A 259 -11.32 -3.89 14.85
CA ASP A 259 -11.66 -4.69 16.04
C ASP A 259 -13.17 -4.83 16.29
N GLU A 260 -13.96 -4.94 15.23
CA GLU A 260 -15.43 -4.97 15.32
C GLU A 260 -16.06 -6.24 14.72
N THR A 261 -15.28 -7.27 14.39
CA THR A 261 -15.79 -8.50 13.75
C THR A 261 -16.82 -9.19 14.59
N ALA A 262 -16.57 -9.38 15.87
CA ALA A 262 -17.51 -10.06 16.79
C ALA A 262 -18.73 -9.19 17.09
N SER A 263 -18.54 -7.89 17.34
CA SER A 263 -19.64 -6.97 17.63
C SER A 263 -20.55 -6.73 16.43
N ASN A 264 -20.03 -6.85 15.22
CA ASN A 264 -20.80 -6.86 13.96
C ASN A 264 -21.40 -8.25 13.63
N ARG A 265 -21.37 -9.19 14.56
CA ARG A 265 -21.96 -10.54 14.42
C ARG A 265 -21.29 -11.44 13.38
N LEU A 266 -20.02 -11.17 13.05
CA LEU A 266 -19.22 -11.98 12.11
C LEU A 266 -18.36 -13.03 12.83
N GLN A 267 -18.51 -13.21 14.15
CA GLN A 267 -17.69 -14.10 14.98
C GLN A 267 -17.74 -15.58 14.56
N ALA A 268 -18.76 -16.01 13.81
CA ALA A 268 -18.81 -17.37 13.25
C ALA A 268 -17.58 -17.67 12.38
N SER A 269 -16.92 -16.65 11.82
CA SER A 269 -15.67 -16.80 11.06
C SER A 269 -14.56 -17.43 11.88
N TYR A 270 -14.52 -17.22 13.19
CA TYR A 270 -13.52 -17.80 14.09
C TYR A 270 -13.63 -19.32 14.25
N GLU A 271 -14.71 -19.94 13.79
CA GLU A 271 -14.83 -21.40 13.73
C GLU A 271 -13.89 -22.02 12.67
N VAL A 272 -13.43 -21.24 11.69
CA VAL A 272 -12.66 -21.71 10.53
C VAL A 272 -11.35 -20.98 10.30
N THR A 273 -11.13 -19.84 10.96
CA THR A 273 -9.90 -19.04 10.84
C THR A 273 -9.61 -18.27 12.11
N ASN A 274 -8.48 -17.60 12.15
CA ASN A 274 -8.04 -16.75 13.25
C ASN A 274 -7.91 -15.30 12.82
N LYS A 275 -7.69 -14.41 13.80
CA LYS A 275 -7.17 -13.06 13.60
C LYS A 275 -5.70 -13.17 13.25
N GLN A 276 -5.29 -12.48 12.20
CA GLN A 276 -3.87 -12.44 11.82
C GLN A 276 -3.12 -11.46 12.71
N TRP A 277 -2.10 -11.98 13.41
CA TRP A 277 -1.34 -11.23 14.39
C TRP A 277 0.11 -11.69 14.45
N ASP A 278 1.03 -10.81 14.14
CA ASP A 278 2.48 -11.03 14.25
C ASP A 278 3.17 -9.87 14.99
N ALA A 279 2.52 -9.38 16.05
CA ALA A 279 3.05 -8.30 16.87
C ALA A 279 3.91 -8.79 18.07
N GLY A 280 4.08 -10.08 18.22
CA GLY A 280 4.88 -10.70 19.27
C GLY A 280 4.03 -11.49 20.27
N TYR A 281 4.01 -11.07 21.54
CA TYR A 281 3.36 -11.82 22.61
C TYR A 281 1.86 -12.01 22.38
N ILE A 282 1.40 -13.23 22.58
CA ILE A 282 -0.01 -13.65 22.65
C ILE A 282 -0.20 -14.33 23.99
N SER A 283 -1.20 -13.92 24.76
CA SER A 283 -1.53 -14.53 26.05
C SER A 283 -2.51 -15.68 25.85
N ASP A 284 -2.09 -16.89 26.17
CA ASP A 284 -2.97 -18.08 26.11
C ASP A 284 -4.20 -17.99 27.03
N GLU A 285 -4.17 -17.10 28.01
CA GLU A 285 -5.25 -16.93 28.97
C GLU A 285 -6.39 -16.02 28.50
N VAL A 286 -6.04 -14.96 27.71
CA VAL A 286 -6.99 -13.89 27.41
C VAL A 286 -7.07 -13.51 25.92
N ASP A 287 -6.09 -13.90 25.11
CA ASP A 287 -6.06 -13.55 23.68
C ASP A 287 -6.69 -14.64 22.83
N GLU A 288 -7.98 -14.50 22.60
CA GLU A 288 -8.73 -15.50 21.82
C GLU A 288 -8.55 -15.28 20.30
N HIS A 289 -8.41 -16.39 19.58
CA HIS A 289 -8.36 -16.44 18.12
C HIS A 289 -7.18 -15.70 17.47
N MET A 290 -6.13 -15.36 18.21
CA MET A 290 -4.94 -14.74 17.63
C MET A 290 -3.94 -15.77 17.12
N HIS A 291 -3.42 -15.54 15.92
CA HIS A 291 -2.43 -16.42 15.31
C HIS A 291 -1.63 -15.68 14.24
N VAL A 292 -0.41 -16.14 13.93
CA VAL A 292 0.42 -15.57 12.87
C VAL A 292 -0.17 -15.72 11.47
N SER A 293 -1.14 -16.59 11.31
CA SER A 293 -1.87 -16.80 10.06
C SER A 293 -3.36 -16.76 10.35
N GLY A 294 -4.07 -15.87 9.70
CA GLY A 294 -5.51 -15.71 9.83
C GLY A 294 -6.10 -14.97 8.64
N GLN A 295 -7.41 -15.05 8.51
CA GLN A 295 -8.15 -14.36 7.45
C GLN A 295 -8.99 -13.21 8.00
N VAL A 296 -8.93 -12.94 9.29
CA VAL A 296 -9.47 -11.74 9.92
C VAL A 296 -8.31 -10.82 10.27
N VAL A 297 -8.33 -9.61 9.72
CA VAL A 297 -7.29 -8.58 9.93
C VAL A 297 -7.94 -7.41 10.64
N GLU A 298 -7.51 -7.15 11.87
CA GLU A 298 -8.07 -6.12 12.71
C GLU A 298 -6.99 -5.17 13.23
N GLN A 299 -7.27 -3.86 13.12
CA GLN A 299 -6.48 -2.80 13.73
C GLN A 299 -7.38 -1.59 13.99
N LEU A 300 -7.24 -0.94 15.14
CA LEU A 300 -8.00 0.27 15.51
C LEU A 300 -7.65 1.46 14.59
N SER A 301 -7.97 1.32 13.34
CA SER A 301 -7.84 2.34 12.31
C SER A 301 -8.69 1.95 11.10
N GLU A 302 -9.85 2.56 10.97
CA GLU A 302 -10.76 2.36 9.85
C GLU A 302 -10.05 2.64 8.51
N HIS A 303 -9.30 3.74 8.43
CA HIS A 303 -8.54 4.09 7.23
C HIS A 303 -7.53 3.03 6.82
N GLN A 304 -6.79 2.48 7.81
CA GLN A 304 -5.79 1.47 7.53
C GLN A 304 -6.44 0.18 7.06
N MET A 305 -7.52 -0.25 7.70
CA MET A 305 -8.20 -1.50 7.36
C MET A 305 -8.92 -1.41 6.01
N GLU A 306 -9.49 -0.26 5.70
CA GLU A 306 -10.06 -0.01 4.38
C GLU A 306 -8.99 0.00 3.28
N GLY A 307 -7.82 0.63 3.55
CA GLY A 307 -6.65 0.59 2.66
C GLY A 307 -6.09 -0.82 2.48
N PHE A 308 -6.11 -1.67 3.51
CA PHE A 308 -5.74 -3.09 3.38
C PHE A 308 -6.72 -3.85 2.49
N LEU A 309 -8.03 -3.65 2.68
CA LEU A 309 -9.03 -4.25 1.79
C LEU A 309 -8.82 -3.81 0.35
N GLU A 310 -8.66 -2.50 0.10
CA GLU A 310 -8.40 -1.97 -1.25
C GLU A 310 -7.19 -2.65 -1.90
N ALA A 311 -6.06 -2.71 -1.19
CA ALA A 311 -4.86 -3.35 -1.70
C ALA A 311 -5.06 -4.86 -1.95
N TYR A 312 -5.81 -5.53 -1.09
CA TYR A 312 -6.12 -6.94 -1.23
C TYR A 312 -6.97 -7.23 -2.46
N LEU A 313 -7.99 -6.40 -2.70
CA LEU A 313 -8.83 -6.48 -3.90
C LEU A 313 -8.02 -6.26 -5.19
N LEU A 314 -7.02 -5.37 -5.15
CA LEU A 314 -6.13 -5.12 -6.28
C LEU A 314 -5.31 -6.34 -6.68
N THR A 315 -5.13 -7.31 -5.80
CA THR A 315 -4.45 -8.59 -6.10
C THR A 315 -5.39 -9.63 -6.73
N GLY A 316 -6.63 -9.28 -7.04
CA GLY A 316 -7.63 -10.20 -7.62
C GLY A 316 -8.36 -11.06 -6.59
N ARG A 317 -8.13 -10.82 -5.32
CA ARG A 317 -8.78 -11.48 -4.18
C ARG A 317 -10.05 -10.75 -3.75
N HIS A 318 -10.73 -11.29 -2.77
CA HIS A 318 -12.02 -10.78 -2.29
C HIS A 318 -11.99 -10.56 -0.78
N GLY A 319 -12.81 -9.66 -0.30
CA GLY A 319 -12.93 -9.43 1.13
C GLY A 319 -14.14 -8.59 1.47
N ILE A 320 -14.42 -8.52 2.75
CA ILE A 320 -15.37 -7.58 3.32
C ILE A 320 -14.67 -6.70 4.34
N TRP A 321 -15.18 -5.51 4.50
CA TRP A 321 -14.82 -4.60 5.55
C TRP A 321 -16.04 -4.25 6.36
N SER A 322 -15.93 -4.24 7.68
CA SER A 322 -17.02 -3.93 8.58
C SER A 322 -16.61 -2.90 9.63
N SER A 323 -17.51 -1.98 9.91
CA SER A 323 -17.40 -1.00 10.99
C SER A 323 -18.79 -0.58 11.44
N TYR A 324 -18.86 0.19 12.53
CA TYR A 324 -20.11 0.79 12.96
C TYR A 324 -20.48 1.97 12.08
N GLU A 325 -21.77 2.15 11.82
CA GLU A 325 -22.28 3.27 11.04
C GLU A 325 -21.98 4.65 11.65
N SER A 326 -21.74 4.71 12.97
CA SER A 326 -21.32 5.95 13.67
C SER A 326 -19.94 6.46 13.19
N PHE A 327 -19.11 5.61 12.56
CA PHE A 327 -17.80 5.95 12.05
C PHE A 327 -17.77 6.23 10.53
N VAL A 328 -18.92 6.29 9.87
CA VAL A 328 -19.02 6.51 8.42
C VAL A 328 -18.24 7.73 7.94
N HIS A 329 -18.18 8.81 8.72
CA HIS A 329 -17.39 9.99 8.35
C HIS A 329 -15.88 9.77 8.41
N VAL A 330 -15.42 8.81 9.21
CA VAL A 330 -13.99 8.43 9.26
C VAL A 330 -13.59 7.70 7.99
N ILE A 331 -14.45 6.84 7.48
CA ILE A 331 -14.18 6.00 6.31
C ILE A 331 -14.45 6.70 4.98
N ASP A 332 -15.32 7.72 4.95
CA ASP A 332 -15.76 8.41 3.74
C ASP A 332 -14.62 8.85 2.83
N SER A 333 -13.52 9.33 3.40
CA SER A 333 -12.36 9.79 2.62
C SER A 333 -11.69 8.66 1.84
N MET A 334 -11.56 7.48 2.42
CA MET A 334 -10.97 6.30 1.77
C MET A 334 -11.93 5.70 0.75
N LEU A 335 -13.22 5.63 1.09
CA LEU A 335 -14.25 5.17 0.17
C LEU A 335 -14.30 6.04 -1.09
N ASN A 336 -14.27 7.37 -0.94
CA ASN A 336 -14.23 8.30 -2.07
C ASN A 336 -12.99 8.14 -2.94
N GLN A 337 -11.84 7.88 -2.34
CA GLN A 337 -10.62 7.59 -3.09
C GLN A 337 -10.71 6.30 -3.88
N HIS A 338 -11.21 5.26 -3.26
CA HIS A 338 -11.41 3.98 -3.92
C HIS A 338 -12.42 4.11 -5.07
N ALA A 339 -13.51 4.86 -4.88
CA ALA A 339 -14.50 5.15 -5.93
C ALA A 339 -13.86 5.88 -7.13
N LYS A 340 -13.02 6.89 -6.87
CA LYS A 340 -12.25 7.57 -7.93
C LYS A 340 -11.30 6.63 -8.66
N TRP A 341 -10.61 5.78 -7.93
CA TRP A 341 -9.74 4.78 -8.53
C TRP A 341 -10.52 3.79 -9.41
N LEU A 342 -11.65 3.30 -8.94
CA LEU A 342 -12.54 2.43 -9.72
C LEU A 342 -13.02 3.12 -11.00
N GLU A 343 -13.44 4.39 -10.91
CA GLU A 343 -13.87 5.16 -12.06
C GLU A 343 -12.76 5.29 -13.12
N ALA A 344 -11.54 5.64 -12.68
CA ALA A 344 -10.39 5.73 -13.57
C ALA A 344 -10.05 4.35 -14.18
N THR A 345 -10.13 3.28 -13.40
CA THR A 345 -9.86 1.92 -13.87
C THR A 345 -10.86 1.47 -14.95
N VAL A 346 -12.15 1.78 -14.78
CA VAL A 346 -13.19 1.43 -15.76
C VAL A 346 -12.98 2.17 -17.08
N ARG A 347 -12.57 3.43 -17.02
CA ARG A 347 -12.45 4.29 -18.20
C ARG A 347 -11.13 4.11 -18.95
N GLU A 348 -10.02 3.97 -18.21
CA GLU A 348 -8.67 4.12 -18.74
C GLU A 348 -7.91 2.78 -18.85
N ILE A 349 -8.29 1.76 -18.08
CA ILE A 349 -7.55 0.51 -18.02
C ILE A 349 -8.36 -0.61 -18.68
N PRO A 350 -8.01 -0.99 -19.95
CA PRO A 350 -8.83 -1.91 -20.74
C PRO A 350 -8.81 -3.37 -20.26
N TRP A 351 -7.88 -3.73 -19.41
CA TRP A 351 -7.61 -5.12 -19.04
C TRP A 351 -8.28 -5.58 -17.73
N ARG A 352 -8.96 -4.68 -17.00
CA ARG A 352 -9.68 -5.06 -15.78
C ARG A 352 -11.03 -4.37 -15.68
N LYS A 353 -12.09 -5.18 -15.54
CA LYS A 353 -13.35 -4.67 -15.04
C LYS A 353 -13.30 -4.67 -13.52
N PRO A 354 -13.42 -3.55 -12.85
CA PRO A 354 -13.47 -3.50 -11.41
C PRO A 354 -14.69 -4.28 -10.92
N VAL A 355 -14.54 -4.96 -9.81
CA VAL A 355 -15.67 -5.54 -9.08
C VAL A 355 -16.35 -4.38 -8.37
N SER A 356 -17.65 -4.21 -8.57
CA SER A 356 -18.41 -3.17 -7.89
C SER A 356 -18.54 -3.51 -6.41
N TYR A 357 -18.51 -2.48 -5.55
CA TYR A 357 -19.06 -2.61 -4.23
C TYR A 357 -20.57 -2.82 -4.33
N THR A 358 -21.08 -3.85 -3.67
CA THR A 358 -22.47 -3.93 -3.32
C THR A 358 -22.64 -3.24 -1.97
N HIS A 359 -23.48 -2.25 -1.97
CA HIS A 359 -23.93 -1.59 -0.74
C HIS A 359 -24.77 -2.54 0.11
#